data_51ee2ab38edc69b8f274b0e067be74be
#
_entry.id   51ee2ab38edc69b8f274b0e067be74be
#
_cell.length_a   1.000
_cell.length_b   1.000
_cell.length_c   1.000
_cell.angle_alpha   90.00
_cell.angle_beta   90.00
_cell.angle_gamma   90.00
#
_symmetry.space_group_name_H-M   'P 1'
#
loop_
_entity.id
_entity.type
_entity.pdbx_description
1 polymer ?
#
loop_
_entity_poly.entity_id
_entity_poly.type
_entity_poly.pdbx_seq_one_letter_code
_entity_poly.pdbx_strand_id
1 'polypeptide(L)'
;MFHKNLIAGEWVSGDVSININPSNTDEVVGEYARASAGDMANAIAGAKAALPVWSRSPILERHGILKRTGEEILARREELGRLLAREEGKTLAEALGEVTRAAQIFDFFAGEVLRLSGEVLPSVRPDISVEITREPVGVVGIITPWNFPIAIPAWKIAPALAYGNTVVLKPADLVPGCAWALVDILHRAGAPAGVVNLVMGRGSVVGQTLLDSSDVDAITFTGSVGTGKRVALASVEHNRKFQLEMGGKNPFVVLDDADIAIAVEAAANSSFFSTGQRCTASSRLIVTEGIHDRFVEALTQRLTGLVVDDALKSGTHIGPVVDESQLHQDLDYIDIGRKEGATLAFGGARIERDTHGFYLQPALFTEATNDMRISREEIFGPVAAVIRVKDYDEALATANDTNFGLSSGIATTSLKFATHFKRNSEAGMVMVNLPTAGVDFHVPFGGRKRSSFGPREQGRYAAEFYTSVKTAYTSA
;
A
#
# COMPACT_ATOMS: atom_id res chain seq x y z
N MET A 1 -1.42 24.67 -12.61
CA MET A 1 -2.08 23.99 -13.78
C MET A 1 -3.23 23.17 -13.21
N PHE A 2 -4.40 23.22 -13.85
CA PHE A 2 -5.59 22.46 -13.43
C PHE A 2 -5.61 21.08 -14.07
N HIS A 3 -5.60 20.04 -13.25
CA HIS A 3 -5.53 18.64 -13.67
C HIS A 3 -6.94 18.03 -13.74
N LYS A 4 -7.32 17.50 -14.90
CA LYS A 4 -8.65 16.96 -15.18
C LYS A 4 -8.75 15.46 -14.92
N ASN A 5 -9.97 14.94 -14.79
CA ASN A 5 -10.23 13.50 -14.77
C ASN A 5 -10.09 12.91 -16.18
N LEU A 6 -9.66 11.66 -16.30
CA LEU A 6 -9.66 10.92 -17.57
C LEU A 6 -10.87 9.97 -17.59
N ILE A 7 -11.83 10.24 -18.46
CA ILE A 7 -13.09 9.48 -18.55
C ILE A 7 -13.34 9.08 -20.01
N ALA A 8 -13.41 7.79 -20.27
CA ALA A 8 -13.62 7.23 -21.61
C ALA A 8 -12.65 7.78 -22.68
N GLY A 9 -11.43 8.14 -22.30
CA GLY A 9 -10.40 8.69 -23.16
C GLY A 9 -10.36 10.22 -23.25
N GLU A 10 -11.30 10.92 -22.61
CA GLU A 10 -11.39 12.38 -22.63
C GLU A 10 -11.02 13.00 -21.27
N TRP A 11 -10.34 14.15 -21.32
CA TRP A 11 -9.98 14.91 -20.12
C TRP A 11 -11.16 15.82 -19.69
N VAL A 12 -11.86 15.41 -18.63
CA VAL A 12 -13.08 16.03 -18.11
C VAL A 12 -12.78 16.94 -16.92
N SER A 13 -13.26 18.19 -16.96
CA SER A 13 -13.18 19.15 -15.84
C SER A 13 -14.21 18.81 -14.74
N GLY A 14 -14.03 19.39 -13.57
CA GLY A 14 -14.96 19.32 -12.44
C GLY A 14 -14.72 20.49 -11.49
N ASP A 15 -15.31 20.44 -10.31
CA ASP A 15 -15.01 21.39 -9.23
C ASP A 15 -13.53 21.31 -8.85
N VAL A 16 -12.97 22.43 -8.37
CA VAL A 16 -11.55 22.48 -8.00
C VAL A 16 -11.33 21.87 -6.61
N SER A 17 -10.37 20.97 -6.50
CA SER A 17 -9.77 20.50 -5.25
C SER A 17 -8.31 20.94 -5.22
N ILE A 18 -7.90 21.53 -4.11
CA ILE A 18 -6.52 22.01 -3.90
C ILE A 18 -5.75 20.95 -3.10
N ASN A 19 -4.57 20.62 -3.57
CA ASN A 19 -3.59 19.79 -2.86
C ASN A 19 -2.52 20.71 -2.28
N ILE A 20 -2.20 20.56 -1.00
CA ILE A 20 -1.20 21.35 -0.27
C ILE A 20 0.00 20.50 0.12
N ASN A 21 1.16 21.14 0.30
CA ASN A 21 2.38 20.48 0.75
C ASN A 21 2.38 20.33 2.28
N PRO A 22 2.41 19.10 2.84
CA PRO A 22 2.46 18.90 4.28
C PRO A 22 3.76 19.40 4.94
N SER A 23 4.83 19.60 4.17
CA SER A 23 6.06 20.25 4.64
C SER A 23 5.91 21.77 4.71
N ASN A 24 4.99 22.37 3.92
CA ASN A 24 4.75 23.79 3.88
C ASN A 24 3.29 24.05 3.49
N THR A 25 2.43 24.21 4.47
CA THR A 25 0.98 24.38 4.26
C THR A 25 0.58 25.65 3.50
N ASP A 26 1.50 26.59 3.32
CA ASP A 26 1.31 27.77 2.48
C ASP A 26 1.56 27.48 1.00
N GLU A 27 2.09 26.31 0.65
CA GLU A 27 2.40 25.90 -0.70
C GLU A 27 1.31 25.03 -1.32
N VAL A 28 0.72 25.50 -2.42
CA VAL A 28 -0.18 24.72 -3.28
C VAL A 28 0.65 23.85 -4.21
N VAL A 29 0.48 22.52 -4.10
CA VAL A 29 1.15 21.53 -4.97
C VAL A 29 0.47 21.50 -6.33
N GLY A 30 -0.87 21.50 -6.36
CA GLY A 30 -1.65 21.50 -7.59
C GLY A 30 -3.15 21.67 -7.36
N GLU A 31 -3.87 21.88 -8.47
CA GLU A 31 -5.32 21.97 -8.53
C GLU A 31 -5.86 20.80 -9.37
N TYR A 32 -6.84 20.08 -8.83
CA TYR A 32 -7.37 18.84 -9.43
C TYR A 32 -8.89 18.90 -9.56
N ALA A 33 -9.42 18.31 -10.64
CA ALA A 33 -10.85 18.21 -10.86
C ALA A 33 -11.46 17.23 -9.85
N ARG A 34 -12.47 17.69 -9.13
CA ARG A 34 -13.32 16.85 -8.28
C ARG A 34 -14.52 16.37 -9.10
N ALA A 35 -14.57 15.05 -9.32
CA ALA A 35 -15.62 14.41 -10.09
C ALA A 35 -16.93 14.27 -9.30
N SER A 36 -18.04 14.25 -10.05
CA SER A 36 -19.37 13.94 -9.57
C SER A 36 -19.68 12.44 -9.62
N ALA A 37 -20.82 12.04 -9.07
CA ALA A 37 -21.37 10.68 -9.24
C ALA A 37 -21.63 10.35 -10.72
N GLY A 38 -22.08 11.32 -11.52
CA GLY A 38 -22.29 11.17 -12.95
C GLY A 38 -21.00 10.90 -13.71
N ASP A 39 -19.91 11.56 -13.35
CA ASP A 39 -18.58 11.32 -13.93
C ASP A 39 -18.09 9.90 -13.65
N MET A 40 -18.30 9.39 -12.42
CA MET A 40 -17.98 8.02 -12.08
C MET A 40 -18.81 7.02 -12.88
N ALA A 41 -20.12 7.25 -13.03
CA ALA A 41 -20.98 6.39 -13.86
C ALA A 41 -20.54 6.38 -15.33
N ASN A 42 -20.15 7.53 -15.88
CA ASN A 42 -19.60 7.65 -17.23
C ASN A 42 -18.27 6.92 -17.39
N ALA A 43 -17.39 6.98 -16.40
CA ALA A 43 -16.12 6.24 -16.39
C ALA A 43 -16.33 4.72 -16.39
N ILE A 44 -17.28 4.24 -15.60
CA ILE A 44 -17.67 2.81 -15.57
C ILE A 44 -18.26 2.38 -16.92
N ALA A 45 -19.16 3.17 -17.49
CA ALA A 45 -19.73 2.89 -18.80
C ALA A 45 -18.67 2.87 -19.91
N GLY A 46 -17.70 3.81 -19.88
CA GLY A 46 -16.56 3.84 -20.79
C GLY A 46 -15.67 2.61 -20.65
N ALA A 47 -15.38 2.18 -19.41
CA ALA A 47 -14.61 0.96 -19.14
C ALA A 47 -15.34 -0.30 -19.66
N LYS A 48 -16.63 -0.41 -19.44
CA LYS A 48 -17.47 -1.50 -19.94
C LYS A 48 -17.51 -1.55 -21.47
N ALA A 49 -17.63 -0.40 -22.13
CA ALA A 49 -17.63 -0.31 -23.59
C ALA A 49 -16.28 -0.71 -24.22
N ALA A 50 -15.15 -0.39 -23.57
CA ALA A 50 -13.81 -0.73 -24.04
C ALA A 50 -13.44 -2.21 -23.83
N LEU A 51 -14.02 -2.87 -22.83
CA LEU A 51 -13.65 -4.22 -22.40
C LEU A 51 -13.68 -5.28 -23.51
N PRO A 52 -14.71 -5.40 -24.39
CA PRO A 52 -14.77 -6.46 -25.39
C PRO A 52 -13.61 -6.43 -26.40
N VAL A 53 -13.10 -5.24 -26.71
CA VAL A 53 -11.95 -5.05 -27.62
C VAL A 53 -10.65 -5.27 -26.85
N TRP A 54 -10.51 -4.65 -25.69
CA TRP A 54 -9.28 -4.71 -24.89
C TRP A 54 -8.98 -6.13 -24.39
N SER A 55 -9.97 -6.86 -23.91
CA SER A 55 -9.81 -8.22 -23.41
C SER A 55 -9.27 -9.22 -24.47
N ARG A 56 -9.48 -8.90 -25.75
CA ARG A 56 -9.02 -9.70 -26.90
C ARG A 56 -7.87 -9.05 -27.66
N SER A 57 -7.33 -7.94 -27.16
CA SER A 57 -6.20 -7.24 -27.80
C SER A 57 -4.98 -8.15 -27.89
N PRO A 58 -4.13 -7.95 -28.91
CA PRO A 58 -2.89 -8.69 -29.05
C PRO A 58 -2.01 -8.54 -27.79
N ILE A 59 -1.41 -9.63 -27.35
CA ILE A 59 -0.54 -9.60 -26.14
C ILE A 59 0.64 -8.62 -26.29
N LEU A 60 1.18 -8.43 -27.50
CA LEU A 60 2.25 -7.47 -27.77
C LEU A 60 1.78 -6.02 -27.64
N GLU A 61 0.53 -5.71 -27.89
CA GLU A 61 -0.03 -4.37 -27.67
C GLU A 61 -0.03 -4.04 -26.17
N ARG A 62 -0.58 -4.95 -25.35
CA ARG A 62 -0.57 -4.80 -23.86
C ARG A 62 0.84 -4.74 -23.31
N HIS A 63 1.73 -5.63 -23.76
CA HIS A 63 3.15 -5.60 -23.41
C HIS A 63 3.78 -4.23 -23.74
N GLY A 64 3.56 -3.73 -24.95
CA GLY A 64 4.16 -2.48 -25.41
C GLY A 64 3.68 -1.25 -24.61
N ILE A 65 2.39 -1.17 -24.26
CA ILE A 65 1.84 -0.10 -23.44
C ILE A 65 2.46 -0.13 -22.03
N LEU A 66 2.46 -1.30 -21.37
CA LEU A 66 3.05 -1.45 -20.03
C LEU A 66 4.55 -1.14 -20.03
N LYS A 67 5.28 -1.60 -21.05
CA LYS A 67 6.72 -1.35 -21.18
C LYS A 67 7.02 0.14 -21.31
N ARG A 68 6.36 0.85 -22.25
CA ARG A 68 6.52 2.31 -22.42
C ARG A 68 6.15 3.08 -21.15
N THR A 69 5.11 2.64 -20.44
CA THR A 69 4.71 3.25 -19.16
C THR A 69 5.82 3.14 -18.12
N GLY A 70 6.41 1.96 -17.92
CA GLY A 70 7.51 1.76 -16.98
C GLY A 70 8.74 2.59 -17.35
N GLU A 71 9.09 2.62 -18.64
CA GLU A 71 10.22 3.42 -19.16
C GLU A 71 10.02 4.91 -18.91
N GLU A 72 8.84 5.44 -19.16
CA GLU A 72 8.55 6.86 -18.94
C GLU A 72 8.50 7.24 -17.46
N ILE A 73 7.92 6.41 -16.59
CA ILE A 73 7.96 6.61 -15.13
C ILE A 73 9.42 6.72 -14.67
N LEU A 74 10.29 5.81 -15.12
CA LEU A 74 11.70 5.81 -14.75
C LEU A 74 12.44 7.04 -15.30
N ALA A 75 12.16 7.44 -16.53
CA ALA A 75 12.74 8.64 -17.15
C ALA A 75 12.35 9.94 -16.41
N ARG A 76 11.15 10.00 -15.85
CA ARG A 76 10.63 11.14 -15.06
C ARG A 76 10.80 10.95 -13.55
N ARG A 77 11.67 10.04 -13.11
CA ARG A 77 11.82 9.65 -11.71
C ARG A 77 12.04 10.84 -10.76
N GLU A 78 12.89 11.78 -11.11
CA GLU A 78 13.17 12.96 -10.28
C GLU A 78 11.96 13.90 -10.18
N GLU A 79 11.27 14.14 -11.28
CA GLU A 79 10.06 14.97 -11.35
C GLU A 79 8.94 14.36 -10.48
N LEU A 80 8.64 13.08 -10.71
CA LEU A 80 7.60 12.35 -9.97
C LEU A 80 7.94 12.17 -8.49
N GLY A 81 9.22 11.95 -8.16
CA GLY A 81 9.69 11.87 -6.80
C GLY A 81 9.52 13.19 -6.03
N ARG A 82 9.82 14.32 -6.68
CA ARG A 82 9.59 15.64 -6.10
C ARG A 82 8.09 15.96 -5.94
N LEU A 83 7.26 15.57 -6.91
CA LEU A 83 5.81 15.70 -6.79
C LEU A 83 5.30 14.89 -5.58
N LEU A 84 5.73 13.63 -5.45
CA LEU A 84 5.33 12.74 -4.36
C LEU A 84 5.75 13.29 -3.00
N ALA A 85 7.01 13.74 -2.86
CA ALA A 85 7.49 14.34 -1.61
C ALA A 85 6.70 15.59 -1.22
N ARG A 86 6.26 16.40 -2.20
CA ARG A 86 5.46 17.61 -1.95
C ARG A 86 4.00 17.31 -1.63
N GLU A 87 3.39 16.26 -2.17
CA GLU A 87 1.97 15.99 -1.92
C GLU A 87 1.70 15.07 -0.72
N GLU A 88 2.66 14.19 -0.35
CA GLU A 88 2.45 13.22 0.72
C GLU A 88 3.38 13.45 1.93
N GLY A 89 4.55 14.04 1.68
CA GLY A 89 5.46 14.43 2.76
C GLY A 89 6.59 13.43 3.06
N LYS A 90 6.64 12.25 2.41
CA LYS A 90 7.82 11.37 2.57
C LYS A 90 9.08 12.00 2.00
N THR A 91 10.23 11.65 2.54
CA THR A 91 11.51 12.21 2.10
C THR A 91 11.74 11.97 0.61
N LEU A 92 12.48 12.87 -0.04
CA LEU A 92 12.80 12.74 -1.47
C LEU A 92 13.44 11.37 -1.79
N ALA A 93 14.30 10.85 -0.91
CA ALA A 93 14.93 9.54 -1.09
C ALA A 93 13.90 8.40 -1.13
N GLU A 94 12.92 8.41 -0.22
CA GLU A 94 11.83 7.44 -0.18
C GLU A 94 10.90 7.60 -1.39
N ALA A 95 10.60 8.84 -1.77
CA ALA A 95 9.78 9.14 -2.93
C ALA A 95 10.41 8.64 -4.25
N LEU A 96 11.70 8.86 -4.43
CA LEU A 96 12.47 8.34 -5.58
C LEU A 96 12.47 6.79 -5.60
N GLY A 97 12.55 6.16 -4.44
CA GLY A 97 12.43 4.71 -4.28
C GLY A 97 11.06 4.19 -4.70
N GLU A 98 10.00 4.88 -4.30
CA GLU A 98 8.62 4.52 -4.66
C GLU A 98 8.35 4.65 -6.16
N VAL A 99 8.79 5.74 -6.78
CA VAL A 99 8.67 5.94 -8.24
C VAL A 99 9.43 4.86 -9.01
N THR A 100 10.64 4.52 -8.55
CA THR A 100 11.42 3.43 -9.16
C THR A 100 10.66 2.10 -9.07
N ARG A 101 10.05 1.82 -7.92
CA ARG A 101 9.22 0.63 -7.73
C ARG A 101 8.01 0.60 -8.66
N ALA A 102 7.32 1.72 -8.86
CA ALA A 102 6.20 1.81 -9.80
C ALA A 102 6.65 1.46 -11.24
N ALA A 103 7.79 1.96 -11.68
CA ALA A 103 8.38 1.62 -12.98
C ALA A 103 8.68 0.12 -13.11
N GLN A 104 9.32 -0.47 -12.09
CA GLN A 104 9.65 -1.90 -12.04
C GLN A 104 8.41 -2.79 -12.08
N ILE A 105 7.31 -2.37 -11.46
CA ILE A 105 6.04 -3.10 -11.49
C ILE A 105 5.48 -3.15 -12.92
N PHE A 106 5.46 -2.04 -13.63
CA PHE A 106 5.02 -1.99 -15.03
C PHE A 106 5.90 -2.85 -15.92
N ASP A 107 7.21 -2.80 -15.75
CA ASP A 107 8.16 -3.65 -16.50
C ASP A 107 7.95 -5.15 -16.20
N PHE A 108 7.75 -5.52 -14.93
CA PHE A 108 7.44 -6.89 -14.52
C PHE A 108 6.16 -7.39 -15.21
N PHE A 109 5.06 -6.64 -15.14
CA PHE A 109 3.79 -7.06 -15.74
C PHE A 109 3.80 -6.97 -17.26
N ALA A 110 4.61 -6.13 -17.89
CA ALA A 110 4.88 -6.21 -19.31
C ALA A 110 5.43 -7.59 -19.70
N GLY A 111 6.34 -8.14 -18.88
CA GLY A 111 6.84 -9.51 -19.05
C GLY A 111 5.79 -10.60 -18.75
N GLU A 112 4.93 -10.39 -17.74
CA GLU A 112 3.90 -11.36 -17.35
C GLU A 112 2.77 -11.51 -18.39
N VAL A 113 2.48 -10.48 -19.20
CA VAL A 113 1.58 -10.61 -20.36
C VAL A 113 1.95 -11.79 -21.24
N LEU A 114 3.26 -12.05 -21.43
CA LEU A 114 3.79 -13.09 -22.28
C LEU A 114 3.84 -14.48 -21.60
N ARG A 115 3.57 -14.53 -20.28
CA ARG A 115 3.70 -15.75 -19.46
C ARG A 115 2.39 -16.26 -18.87
N LEU A 116 1.26 -15.64 -19.21
CA LEU A 116 -0.04 -16.12 -18.76
C LEU A 116 -0.33 -17.48 -19.45
N SER A 117 -0.25 -18.55 -18.67
CA SER A 117 -0.43 -19.91 -19.14
C SER A 117 -1.83 -20.44 -18.86
N GLY A 118 -2.27 -21.40 -19.68
CA GLY A 118 -3.34 -22.33 -19.40
C GLY A 118 -2.81 -23.74 -19.23
N GLU A 119 -3.71 -24.70 -19.10
CA GLU A 119 -3.40 -26.12 -18.95
C GLU A 119 -4.19 -26.93 -19.96
N VAL A 120 -3.60 -28.02 -20.46
CA VAL A 120 -4.30 -29.07 -21.24
C VAL A 120 -4.19 -30.35 -20.45
N LEU A 121 -5.33 -30.93 -20.08
CA LEU A 121 -5.41 -32.13 -19.25
C LEU A 121 -6.11 -33.28 -20.04
N PRO A 122 -5.73 -34.53 -19.77
CA PRO A 122 -6.50 -35.66 -20.28
C PRO A 122 -7.86 -35.75 -19.56
N SER A 123 -8.92 -36.05 -20.31
CA SER A 123 -10.21 -36.38 -19.73
C SER A 123 -10.22 -37.81 -19.17
N VAL A 124 -11.03 -38.04 -18.15
CA VAL A 124 -11.36 -39.42 -17.71
C VAL A 124 -12.30 -40.14 -18.67
N ARG A 125 -12.82 -39.44 -19.68
CA ARG A 125 -13.66 -39.99 -20.76
C ARG A 125 -12.84 -40.16 -22.04
N PRO A 126 -13.00 -41.23 -22.79
CA PRO A 126 -12.31 -41.44 -24.06
C PRO A 126 -12.63 -40.31 -25.07
N ASP A 127 -11.67 -39.97 -25.91
CA ASP A 127 -11.81 -39.06 -27.05
C ASP A 127 -12.27 -37.64 -26.69
N ILE A 128 -12.00 -37.19 -25.43
CA ILE A 128 -12.29 -35.86 -24.96
C ILE A 128 -11.00 -35.19 -24.49
N SER A 129 -10.75 -33.98 -24.95
CA SER A 129 -9.71 -33.08 -24.44
C SER A 129 -10.31 -32.07 -23.48
N VAL A 130 -9.48 -31.63 -22.49
CA VAL A 130 -9.86 -30.60 -21.51
C VAL A 130 -8.84 -29.48 -21.57
N GLU A 131 -9.31 -28.27 -21.82
CA GLU A 131 -8.51 -27.06 -21.78
C GLU A 131 -8.94 -26.20 -20.59
N ILE A 132 -7.94 -25.69 -19.84
CA ILE A 132 -8.16 -24.71 -18.78
C ILE A 132 -7.49 -23.41 -19.20
N THR A 133 -8.27 -22.34 -19.29
CA THR A 133 -7.79 -21.01 -19.67
C THR A 133 -8.06 -20.00 -18.57
N ARG A 134 -7.31 -18.90 -18.58
CA ARG A 134 -7.54 -17.72 -17.73
C ARG A 134 -8.08 -16.59 -18.59
N GLU A 135 -9.22 -16.05 -18.19
CA GLU A 135 -9.87 -14.94 -18.86
C GLU A 135 -9.90 -13.71 -17.94
N PRO A 136 -9.91 -12.45 -18.47
CA PRO A 136 -10.08 -11.27 -17.65
C PRO A 136 -11.34 -11.36 -16.79
N VAL A 137 -11.31 -10.79 -15.58
CA VAL A 137 -12.53 -10.69 -14.75
C VAL A 137 -13.52 -9.66 -15.30
N GLY A 138 -13.05 -8.60 -15.98
CA GLY A 138 -13.91 -7.58 -16.56
C GLY A 138 -13.50 -6.15 -16.22
N VAL A 139 -14.46 -5.31 -15.80
CA VAL A 139 -14.24 -3.95 -15.31
C VAL A 139 -13.78 -4.00 -13.86
N VAL A 140 -12.60 -3.47 -13.58
CA VAL A 140 -12.00 -3.46 -12.25
C VAL A 140 -12.06 -2.06 -11.64
N GLY A 141 -12.81 -1.93 -10.55
CA GLY A 141 -12.75 -0.76 -9.67
C GLY A 141 -11.51 -0.79 -8.78
N ILE A 142 -10.73 0.27 -8.80
CA ILE A 142 -9.49 0.40 -8.03
C ILE A 142 -9.64 1.56 -7.06
N ILE A 143 -9.50 1.31 -5.77
CA ILE A 143 -9.51 2.34 -4.72
C ILE A 143 -8.19 2.29 -3.96
N THR A 144 -7.43 3.40 -3.96
CA THR A 144 -6.09 3.46 -3.38
C THR A 144 -5.97 4.48 -2.25
N PRO A 145 -5.08 4.24 -1.27
CA PRO A 145 -4.80 5.15 -0.17
C PRO A 145 -3.82 6.25 -0.59
N TRP A 146 -3.48 7.09 0.39
CA TRP A 146 -2.62 8.24 0.19
C TRP A 146 -1.12 7.96 0.45
N ASN A 147 -0.77 6.92 1.20
CA ASN A 147 0.59 6.72 1.71
C ASN A 147 1.61 6.16 0.68
N PHE A 148 1.16 5.57 -0.42
CA PHE A 148 1.97 5.17 -1.57
C PHE A 148 1.24 5.52 -2.87
N PRO A 149 1.15 6.83 -3.21
CA PRO A 149 0.21 7.34 -4.21
C PRO A 149 0.58 7.02 -5.66
N ILE A 150 1.79 6.52 -5.94
CA ILE A 150 2.16 6.04 -7.27
C ILE A 150 2.36 4.51 -7.30
N ALA A 151 2.96 3.92 -6.27
CA ALA A 151 3.24 2.48 -6.27
C ALA A 151 1.98 1.63 -6.11
N ILE A 152 1.05 2.00 -5.21
CA ILE A 152 -0.19 1.22 -5.02
C ILE A 152 -1.09 1.28 -6.26
N PRO A 153 -1.35 2.43 -6.88
CA PRO A 153 -2.01 2.43 -8.19
C PRO A 153 -1.28 1.60 -9.25
N ALA A 154 0.06 1.69 -9.32
CA ALA A 154 0.85 0.94 -10.29
C ALA A 154 0.66 -0.58 -10.14
N TRP A 155 0.74 -1.12 -8.93
CA TRP A 155 0.64 -2.58 -8.72
C TRP A 155 -0.78 -3.14 -8.84
N LYS A 156 -1.80 -2.27 -8.94
CA LYS A 156 -3.18 -2.63 -9.24
C LYS A 156 -3.52 -2.48 -10.71
N ILE A 157 -3.09 -1.38 -11.34
CA ILE A 157 -3.35 -1.10 -12.75
C ILE A 157 -2.55 -2.02 -13.67
N ALA A 158 -1.24 -2.20 -13.40
CA ALA A 158 -0.38 -2.97 -14.28
C ALA A 158 -0.87 -4.43 -14.47
N PRO A 159 -1.16 -5.22 -13.42
CA PRO A 159 -1.74 -6.55 -13.61
C PRO A 159 -3.14 -6.54 -14.22
N ALA A 160 -4.00 -5.56 -13.86
CA ALA A 160 -5.32 -5.44 -14.47
C ALA A 160 -5.21 -5.34 -15.99
N LEU A 161 -4.38 -4.43 -16.49
CA LEU A 161 -4.15 -4.23 -17.93
C LEU A 161 -3.42 -5.42 -18.56
N ALA A 162 -2.42 -5.99 -17.90
CA ALA A 162 -1.67 -7.15 -18.39
C ALA A 162 -2.60 -8.32 -18.72
N TYR A 163 -3.60 -8.54 -17.89
CA TYR A 163 -4.54 -9.65 -18.05
C TYR A 163 -5.82 -9.28 -18.82
N GLY A 164 -5.87 -8.08 -19.41
CA GLY A 164 -6.94 -7.67 -20.34
C GLY A 164 -8.19 -7.09 -19.69
N ASN A 165 -8.10 -6.65 -18.43
CA ASN A 165 -9.19 -5.93 -17.76
C ASN A 165 -9.16 -4.44 -18.09
N THR A 166 -10.30 -3.78 -18.01
CA THR A 166 -10.39 -2.32 -17.98
C THR A 166 -10.44 -1.82 -16.54
N VAL A 167 -10.01 -0.58 -16.29
CA VAL A 167 -9.90 -0.05 -14.94
C VAL A 167 -10.58 1.29 -14.75
N VAL A 168 -11.17 1.48 -13.57
CA VAL A 168 -11.64 2.75 -13.05
C VAL A 168 -10.92 3.02 -11.74
N LEU A 169 -9.95 3.95 -11.76
CA LEU A 169 -9.15 4.32 -10.60
C LEU A 169 -9.79 5.47 -9.84
N LYS A 170 -10.02 5.26 -8.55
CA LYS A 170 -10.32 6.29 -7.56
C LYS A 170 -9.14 6.42 -6.59
N PRO A 171 -8.22 7.37 -6.78
CA PRO A 171 -7.12 7.61 -5.85
C PRO A 171 -7.60 8.28 -4.55
N ALA A 172 -6.72 8.37 -3.55
CA ALA A 172 -6.99 9.18 -2.38
C ALA A 172 -7.20 10.66 -2.77
N ASP A 173 -8.19 11.29 -2.15
CA ASP A 173 -8.53 12.70 -2.41
C ASP A 173 -7.43 13.66 -1.92
N LEU A 174 -6.64 13.20 -0.97
CA LEU A 174 -5.57 13.95 -0.30
C LEU A 174 -4.31 14.11 -1.18
N VAL A 175 -4.00 13.12 -2.03
CA VAL A 175 -2.77 13.06 -2.83
C VAL A 175 -3.07 12.60 -4.28
N PRO A 176 -3.77 13.42 -5.07
CA PRO A 176 -4.22 13.03 -6.40
C PRO A 176 -3.13 13.13 -7.48
N GLY A 177 -2.05 13.87 -7.25
CA GLY A 177 -1.09 14.27 -8.28
C GLY A 177 -0.28 13.12 -8.85
N CYS A 178 0.23 12.23 -8.01
CA CYS A 178 0.98 11.05 -8.47
C CYS A 178 0.09 10.08 -9.27
N ALA A 179 -1.14 9.86 -8.82
CA ALA A 179 -2.10 9.01 -9.55
C ALA A 179 -2.50 9.64 -10.90
N TRP A 180 -2.69 10.97 -10.93
CA TRP A 180 -2.93 11.70 -12.16
C TRP A 180 -1.76 11.57 -13.15
N ALA A 181 -0.52 11.78 -12.67
CA ALA A 181 0.67 11.68 -13.50
C ALA A 181 0.85 10.26 -14.07
N LEU A 182 0.58 9.23 -13.26
CA LEU A 182 0.62 7.83 -13.70
C LEU A 182 -0.39 7.57 -14.82
N VAL A 183 -1.63 8.05 -14.69
CA VAL A 183 -2.68 7.86 -15.70
C VAL A 183 -2.40 8.68 -16.96
N ASP A 184 -1.84 9.89 -16.85
CA ASP A 184 -1.36 10.68 -17.98
C ASP A 184 -0.27 9.95 -18.79
N ILE A 185 0.68 9.33 -18.09
CA ILE A 185 1.72 8.49 -18.73
C ILE A 185 1.07 7.31 -19.47
N LEU A 186 0.14 6.58 -18.84
CA LEU A 186 -0.57 5.48 -19.47
C LEU A 186 -1.36 5.92 -20.71
N HIS A 187 -2.04 7.05 -20.65
CA HIS A 187 -2.77 7.62 -21.78
C HIS A 187 -1.82 7.94 -22.95
N ARG A 188 -0.68 8.61 -22.68
CA ARG A 188 0.36 8.90 -23.69
C ARG A 188 1.11 7.66 -24.18
N ALA A 189 1.23 6.62 -23.36
CA ALA A 189 1.77 5.33 -23.76
C ALA A 189 0.85 4.57 -24.73
N GLY A 190 -0.35 5.07 -25.00
CA GLY A 190 -1.29 4.54 -26.00
C GLY A 190 -2.37 3.62 -25.43
N ALA A 191 -2.68 3.72 -24.13
CA ALA A 191 -3.85 3.02 -23.59
C ALA A 191 -5.12 3.50 -24.34
N PRO A 192 -5.90 2.56 -24.93
CA PRO A 192 -7.10 2.95 -25.69
C PRO A 192 -8.14 3.65 -24.82
N ALA A 193 -9.00 4.46 -25.46
CA ALA A 193 -10.08 5.17 -24.79
C ALA A 193 -10.94 4.21 -23.96
N GLY A 194 -11.20 4.56 -22.69
CA GLY A 194 -11.99 3.76 -21.76
C GLY A 194 -11.26 2.60 -21.09
N VAL A 195 -10.09 2.18 -21.56
CA VAL A 195 -9.31 1.09 -20.92
C VAL A 195 -8.80 1.52 -19.55
N VAL A 196 -8.37 2.76 -19.42
CA VAL A 196 -7.96 3.38 -18.14
C VAL A 196 -8.81 4.61 -17.91
N ASN A 197 -9.45 4.69 -16.73
CA ASN A 197 -10.24 5.85 -16.32
C ASN A 197 -9.74 6.31 -14.96
N LEU A 198 -9.62 7.63 -14.77
CA LEU A 198 -9.24 8.28 -13.53
C LEU A 198 -10.38 9.16 -13.05
N VAL A 199 -10.87 8.90 -11.84
CA VAL A 199 -11.96 9.66 -11.22
C VAL A 199 -11.52 10.14 -9.84
N MET A 200 -10.99 11.36 -9.79
CA MET A 200 -10.57 12.03 -8.55
C MET A 200 -11.82 12.63 -7.88
N GLY A 201 -11.94 12.45 -6.57
CA GLY A 201 -13.08 12.99 -5.84
C GLY A 201 -13.33 12.31 -4.50
N ARG A 202 -14.28 12.86 -3.75
CA ARG A 202 -14.61 12.40 -2.41
C ARG A 202 -15.08 10.94 -2.40
N GLY A 203 -14.51 10.13 -1.50
CA GLY A 203 -14.88 8.72 -1.35
C GLY A 203 -16.36 8.48 -1.09
N SER A 204 -17.03 9.41 -0.38
CA SER A 204 -18.48 9.36 -0.11
C SER A 204 -19.35 9.59 -1.35
N VAL A 205 -18.81 10.17 -2.42
CA VAL A 205 -19.53 10.39 -3.68
C VAL A 205 -19.06 9.40 -4.73
N VAL A 206 -17.86 9.58 -5.27
CA VAL A 206 -17.38 8.74 -6.39
C VAL A 206 -17.04 7.31 -5.95
N GLY A 207 -16.53 7.13 -4.71
CA GLY A 207 -16.28 5.80 -4.16
C GLY A 207 -17.57 5.02 -3.94
N GLN A 208 -18.63 5.66 -3.39
CA GLN A 208 -19.91 5.03 -3.19
C GLN A 208 -20.56 4.67 -4.54
N THR A 209 -20.55 5.56 -5.53
CA THR A 209 -21.07 5.27 -6.88
C THR A 209 -20.35 4.07 -7.52
N LEU A 210 -19.02 3.95 -7.34
CA LEU A 210 -18.27 2.79 -7.81
C LEU A 210 -18.73 1.50 -7.12
N LEU A 211 -19.00 1.55 -5.82
CA LEU A 211 -19.47 0.39 -5.03
C LEU A 211 -20.89 -0.03 -5.39
N ASP A 212 -21.77 0.90 -5.71
CA ASP A 212 -23.18 0.66 -6.01
C ASP A 212 -23.42 0.19 -7.45
N SER A 213 -22.42 0.28 -8.33
CA SER A 213 -22.58 -0.08 -9.73
C SER A 213 -22.52 -1.59 -9.95
N SER A 214 -23.53 -2.15 -10.64
CA SER A 214 -23.56 -3.53 -11.11
C SER A 214 -22.65 -3.80 -12.33
N ASP A 215 -22.12 -2.75 -12.97
CA ASP A 215 -21.25 -2.84 -14.14
C ASP A 215 -19.75 -2.96 -13.79
N VAL A 216 -19.44 -3.07 -12.51
CA VAL A 216 -18.09 -3.32 -11.99
C VAL A 216 -17.98 -4.79 -11.58
N ASP A 217 -17.11 -5.54 -12.24
CA ASP A 217 -16.96 -6.99 -12.08
C ASP A 217 -16.04 -7.39 -10.92
N ALA A 218 -15.13 -6.50 -10.55
CA ALA A 218 -14.22 -6.73 -9.43
C ALA A 218 -13.79 -5.42 -8.77
N ILE A 219 -13.51 -5.45 -7.45
CA ILE A 219 -12.94 -4.30 -6.72
C ILE A 219 -11.68 -4.70 -5.99
N THR A 220 -10.59 -3.98 -6.23
CA THR A 220 -9.37 -4.03 -5.42
C THR A 220 -9.26 -2.74 -4.61
N PHE A 221 -9.13 -2.90 -3.31
CA PHE A 221 -9.10 -1.84 -2.32
C PHE A 221 -7.84 -1.92 -1.46
N THR A 222 -7.22 -0.77 -1.22
CA THR A 222 -6.23 -0.61 -0.14
C THR A 222 -6.62 0.59 0.71
N GLY A 223 -6.65 0.42 2.04
CA GLY A 223 -7.01 1.48 2.98
C GLY A 223 -7.42 0.96 4.36
N SER A 224 -8.29 1.70 5.08
CA SER A 224 -8.70 1.33 6.44
C SER A 224 -9.60 0.11 6.51
N VAL A 225 -9.53 -0.64 7.62
CA VAL A 225 -10.39 -1.82 7.90
C VAL A 225 -11.87 -1.47 7.80
N GLY A 226 -12.28 -0.30 8.33
CA GLY A 226 -13.69 0.14 8.29
C GLY A 226 -14.21 0.33 6.87
N THR A 227 -13.42 0.92 5.98
CA THR A 227 -13.76 1.09 4.57
C THR A 227 -13.69 -0.25 3.82
N GLY A 228 -12.68 -1.08 4.08
CA GLY A 228 -12.59 -2.41 3.49
C GLY A 228 -13.81 -3.29 3.79
N LYS A 229 -14.33 -3.22 5.02
CA LYS A 229 -15.59 -3.90 5.37
C LYS A 229 -16.78 -3.43 4.51
N ARG A 230 -16.90 -2.12 4.25
CA ARG A 230 -17.96 -1.59 3.36
C ARG A 230 -17.78 -2.08 1.92
N VAL A 231 -16.55 -2.09 1.41
CA VAL A 231 -16.21 -2.65 0.09
C VAL A 231 -16.60 -4.12 0.00
N ALA A 232 -16.28 -4.93 1.02
CA ALA A 232 -16.64 -6.33 1.06
C ALA A 232 -18.15 -6.55 1.01
N LEU A 233 -18.92 -5.83 1.86
CA LEU A 233 -20.38 -5.95 1.89
C LEU A 233 -21.01 -5.58 0.54
N ALA A 234 -20.64 -4.45 -0.04
CA ALA A 234 -21.12 -4.05 -1.36
C ALA A 234 -20.71 -5.05 -2.46
N SER A 235 -19.53 -5.64 -2.37
CA SER A 235 -19.08 -6.61 -3.36
C SER A 235 -19.85 -7.94 -3.27
N VAL A 236 -20.20 -8.39 -2.08
CA VAL A 236 -21.04 -9.58 -1.86
C VAL A 236 -22.46 -9.33 -2.39
N GLU A 237 -23.02 -8.15 -2.14
CA GLU A 237 -24.36 -7.78 -2.64
C GLU A 237 -24.46 -7.84 -4.18
N HIS A 238 -23.40 -7.42 -4.86
CA HIS A 238 -23.31 -7.46 -6.33
C HIS A 238 -22.71 -8.77 -6.89
N ASN A 239 -22.44 -9.77 -6.04
CA ASN A 239 -21.84 -11.05 -6.44
C ASN A 239 -20.55 -10.89 -7.28
N ARG A 240 -19.69 -9.93 -6.94
CA ARG A 240 -18.45 -9.62 -7.65
C ARG A 240 -17.22 -9.98 -6.82
N LYS A 241 -16.10 -10.17 -7.53
CA LYS A 241 -14.81 -10.47 -6.92
C LYS A 241 -14.26 -9.25 -6.18
N PHE A 242 -13.62 -9.46 -5.03
CA PHE A 242 -12.95 -8.38 -4.31
C PHE A 242 -11.67 -8.83 -3.64
N GLN A 243 -10.76 -7.87 -3.47
CA GLN A 243 -9.46 -8.01 -2.83
C GLN A 243 -9.25 -6.79 -1.93
N LEU A 244 -8.87 -7.04 -0.68
CA LEU A 244 -8.69 -6.00 0.33
C LEU A 244 -7.28 -6.11 0.92
N GLU A 245 -6.56 -5.00 0.90
CA GLU A 245 -5.35 -4.79 1.68
C GLU A 245 -5.59 -3.64 2.64
N MET A 246 -5.43 -3.92 3.92
CA MET A 246 -5.82 -2.99 4.98
C MET A 246 -4.67 -2.80 5.97
N GLY A 247 -4.99 -2.13 7.07
CA GLY A 247 -4.02 -1.76 8.08
C GLY A 247 -3.34 -2.92 8.80
N GLY A 248 -2.40 -2.59 9.65
CA GLY A 248 -1.62 -3.51 10.45
C GLY A 248 -1.31 -2.99 11.85
N LYS A 249 -0.91 -3.91 12.73
CA LYS A 249 -0.30 -3.62 14.03
C LYS A 249 0.90 -4.55 14.20
N ASN A 250 1.86 -4.34 13.30
CA ASN A 250 2.92 -5.31 13.07
C ASN A 250 3.90 -5.38 14.24
N PRO A 251 4.29 -6.59 14.67
CA PRO A 251 5.32 -6.78 15.68
C PRO A 251 6.71 -6.81 15.06
N PHE A 252 7.70 -6.33 15.82
CA PHE A 252 9.11 -6.60 15.61
C PHE A 252 9.69 -7.19 16.90
N VAL A 253 10.05 -8.47 16.86
CA VAL A 253 10.57 -9.21 18.01
C VAL A 253 12.09 -9.04 18.07
N VAL A 254 12.63 -8.78 19.26
CA VAL A 254 14.09 -8.69 19.49
C VAL A 254 14.46 -9.67 20.61
N LEU A 255 15.26 -10.69 20.28
CA LEU A 255 15.68 -11.71 21.24
C LEU A 255 17.04 -11.38 21.87
N ASP A 256 17.34 -11.99 23.00
CA ASP A 256 18.56 -11.78 23.78
C ASP A 256 19.86 -12.02 22.99
N ASP A 257 19.80 -12.89 21.98
CA ASP A 257 20.91 -13.21 21.09
C ASP A 257 21.02 -12.31 19.86
N ALA A 258 20.13 -11.29 19.71
CA ALA A 258 20.14 -10.41 18.57
C ALA A 258 21.43 -9.57 18.48
N ASP A 259 21.90 -9.34 17.25
CA ASP A 259 22.84 -8.25 16.99
C ASP A 259 22.11 -6.92 17.21
N ILE A 260 22.54 -6.18 18.22
CA ILE A 260 21.86 -4.97 18.66
C ILE A 260 21.89 -3.86 17.62
N ALA A 261 22.94 -3.74 16.83
CA ALA A 261 23.04 -2.72 15.79
C ALA A 261 22.05 -3.01 14.66
N ILE A 262 21.97 -4.27 14.22
CA ILE A 262 20.99 -4.72 13.22
C ILE A 262 19.56 -4.56 13.75
N ALA A 263 19.30 -4.95 15.01
CA ALA A 263 17.98 -4.86 15.61
C ALA A 263 17.49 -3.40 15.73
N VAL A 264 18.37 -2.49 16.14
CA VAL A 264 18.06 -1.05 16.30
C VAL A 264 17.77 -0.39 14.95
N GLU A 265 18.63 -0.62 13.93
CA GLU A 265 18.38 -0.05 12.59
C GLU A 265 17.12 -0.62 11.95
N ALA A 266 16.86 -1.91 12.07
CA ALA A 266 15.64 -2.54 11.57
C ALA A 266 14.40 -1.99 12.30
N ALA A 267 14.43 -1.85 13.62
CA ALA A 267 13.34 -1.29 14.40
C ALA A 267 13.09 0.20 14.08
N ALA A 268 14.15 1.02 14.01
CA ALA A 268 14.04 2.44 13.67
C ALA A 268 13.44 2.65 12.27
N ASN A 269 13.92 1.90 11.27
CA ASN A 269 13.38 1.95 9.91
C ASN A 269 11.92 1.47 9.87
N SER A 270 11.63 0.32 10.51
CA SER A 270 10.29 -0.26 10.50
C SER A 270 9.25 0.65 11.15
N SER A 271 9.61 1.36 12.22
CA SER A 271 8.65 2.10 13.03
C SER A 271 8.47 3.55 12.61
N PHE A 272 9.53 4.21 12.13
CA PHE A 272 9.54 5.66 12.03
C PHE A 272 9.79 6.22 10.64
N PHE A 273 10.43 5.49 9.73
CA PHE A 273 10.64 5.97 8.36
C PHE A 273 9.33 6.03 7.59
N SER A 274 9.25 6.91 6.60
CA SER A 274 8.00 7.39 5.99
C SER A 274 6.99 7.85 7.05
N THR A 275 7.51 8.44 8.13
CA THR A 275 6.71 9.00 9.24
C THR A 275 5.80 7.95 9.91
N GLY A 276 6.20 6.65 9.87
CA GLY A 276 5.38 5.53 10.35
C GLY A 276 4.13 5.26 9.51
N GLN A 277 3.90 5.99 8.42
CA GLN A 277 2.71 5.96 7.58
C GLN A 277 2.72 4.81 6.56
N ARG A 278 3.11 3.62 7.02
CA ARG A 278 3.17 2.38 6.24
C ARG A 278 2.28 1.31 6.85
N CYS A 279 1.52 0.60 6.04
CA CYS A 279 0.76 -0.57 6.50
C CYS A 279 1.67 -1.66 7.09
N THR A 280 2.93 -1.72 6.65
CA THR A 280 3.97 -2.64 7.15
C THR A 280 4.80 -2.07 8.30
N ALA A 281 4.52 -0.86 8.80
CA ALA A 281 5.26 -0.29 9.93
C ALA A 281 5.11 -1.14 11.19
N SER A 282 6.21 -1.38 11.90
CA SER A 282 6.20 -2.07 13.20
C SER A 282 6.02 -1.07 14.33
N SER A 283 4.86 -1.08 14.92
CA SER A 283 4.52 -0.21 16.06
C SER A 283 4.53 -0.93 17.41
N ARG A 284 4.75 -2.27 17.43
CA ARG A 284 4.98 -3.08 18.62
C ARG A 284 6.38 -3.69 18.56
N LEU A 285 7.28 -3.20 19.41
CA LEU A 285 8.63 -3.71 19.58
C LEU A 285 8.62 -4.66 20.78
N ILE A 286 8.62 -5.96 20.51
CA ILE A 286 8.51 -7.01 21.54
C ILE A 286 9.89 -7.51 21.87
N VAL A 287 10.39 -7.21 23.08
CA VAL A 287 11.81 -7.36 23.43
C VAL A 287 11.97 -8.29 24.63
N THR A 288 12.80 -9.31 24.49
CA THR A 288 13.10 -10.23 25.61
C THR A 288 13.94 -9.55 26.69
N GLU A 289 13.77 -10.02 27.93
CA GLU A 289 14.25 -9.37 29.16
C GLU A 289 15.77 -9.13 29.16
N GLY A 290 16.56 -10.08 28.67
CA GLY A 290 18.03 -10.00 28.74
C GLY A 290 18.66 -8.93 27.85
N ILE A 291 17.97 -8.48 26.77
CA ILE A 291 18.47 -7.42 25.88
C ILE A 291 17.68 -6.11 26.01
N HIS A 292 16.53 -6.13 26.72
CA HIS A 292 15.56 -5.04 26.72
C HIS A 292 16.18 -3.66 27.00
N ASP A 293 16.84 -3.48 28.12
CA ASP A 293 17.33 -2.15 28.53
C ASP A 293 18.40 -1.63 27.58
N ARG A 294 19.30 -2.51 27.12
CA ARG A 294 20.32 -2.19 26.11
C ARG A 294 19.71 -1.80 24.77
N PHE A 295 18.64 -2.51 24.36
CA PHE A 295 17.94 -2.21 23.12
C PHE A 295 17.21 -0.86 23.20
N VAL A 296 16.50 -0.58 24.30
CA VAL A 296 15.79 0.68 24.52
C VAL A 296 16.76 1.87 24.53
N GLU A 297 17.89 1.74 25.25
CA GLU A 297 18.93 2.76 25.27
C GLU A 297 19.48 3.05 23.87
N ALA A 298 19.88 2.00 23.16
CA ALA A 298 20.46 2.13 21.81
C ALA A 298 19.45 2.66 20.79
N LEU A 299 18.18 2.24 20.85
CA LEU A 299 17.12 2.77 19.99
C LEU A 299 16.84 4.25 20.29
N THR A 300 16.77 4.64 21.57
CA THR A 300 16.56 6.02 21.96
C THR A 300 17.71 6.90 21.46
N GLN A 301 18.95 6.44 21.60
CA GLN A 301 20.12 7.14 21.06
C GLN A 301 20.04 7.26 19.54
N ARG A 302 19.63 6.21 18.82
CA ARG A 302 19.45 6.24 17.38
C ARG A 302 18.40 7.28 16.95
N LEU A 303 17.27 7.35 17.67
CA LEU A 303 16.20 8.30 17.39
C LEU A 303 16.63 9.75 17.61
N THR A 304 17.51 10.03 18.58
CA THR A 304 18.08 11.37 18.79
C THR A 304 18.84 11.89 17.57
N GLY A 305 19.43 11.00 16.77
CA GLY A 305 20.14 11.34 15.53
C GLY A 305 19.24 11.49 14.30
N LEU A 306 17.91 11.25 14.40
CA LEU A 306 17.00 11.41 13.27
C LEU A 306 16.56 12.85 13.09
N VAL A 307 16.74 13.39 11.90
CA VAL A 307 16.30 14.73 11.52
C VAL A 307 14.88 14.65 10.95
N VAL A 308 13.93 15.32 11.61
CA VAL A 308 12.57 15.54 11.11
C VAL A 308 12.52 16.94 10.49
N ASP A 309 12.27 17.08 9.20
CA ASP A 309 12.28 18.38 8.51
C ASP A 309 11.50 18.30 7.19
N ASP A 310 11.52 19.36 6.37
CA ASP A 310 10.95 19.38 5.02
C ASP A 310 11.42 18.18 4.21
N ALA A 311 10.48 17.52 3.56
CA ALA A 311 10.69 16.30 2.78
C ALA A 311 11.70 16.46 1.65
N LEU A 312 11.85 17.66 1.10
CA LEU A 312 12.81 17.98 0.02
C LEU A 312 14.17 18.45 0.53
N LYS A 313 14.31 18.75 1.82
CA LYS A 313 15.56 19.26 2.41
C LYS A 313 16.58 18.12 2.53
N SER A 314 17.79 18.39 2.09
CA SER A 314 18.89 17.42 2.21
C SER A 314 19.19 17.10 3.67
N GLY A 315 19.37 15.82 3.97
CA GLY A 315 19.62 15.35 5.35
C GLY A 315 18.38 15.07 6.18
N THR A 316 17.17 15.32 5.66
CA THR A 316 15.93 14.89 6.30
C THR A 316 15.82 13.38 6.30
N HIS A 317 15.58 12.78 7.46
CA HIS A 317 15.36 11.35 7.65
C HIS A 317 13.86 11.00 7.72
N ILE A 318 13.06 11.91 8.26
CA ILE A 318 11.61 11.74 8.45
C ILE A 318 10.95 13.04 8.01
N GLY A 319 10.00 12.96 7.10
CA GLY A 319 9.18 14.07 6.65
C GLY A 319 8.03 14.39 7.60
N PRO A 320 7.12 15.31 7.22
CA PRO A 320 5.92 15.62 7.99
C PRO A 320 4.92 14.45 7.98
N VAL A 321 3.94 14.51 8.86
CA VAL A 321 2.69 13.78 8.77
C VAL A 321 1.87 14.33 7.60
N VAL A 322 1.09 13.50 6.93
CA VAL A 322 0.43 13.84 5.65
C VAL A 322 -0.55 15.00 5.74
N ASP A 323 -1.30 15.13 6.83
CA ASP A 323 -2.25 16.20 7.06
C ASP A 323 -2.48 16.51 8.54
N GLU A 324 -3.25 17.54 8.82
CA GLU A 324 -3.59 17.97 10.17
C GLU A 324 -4.43 16.93 10.93
N SER A 325 -5.31 16.20 10.23
CA SER A 325 -6.16 15.18 10.85
C SER A 325 -5.33 14.01 11.37
N GLN A 326 -4.35 13.55 10.57
CA GLN A 326 -3.43 12.50 10.97
C GLN A 326 -2.49 12.97 12.11
N LEU A 327 -2.01 14.22 12.05
CA LEU A 327 -1.22 14.81 13.14
C LEU A 327 -1.99 14.83 14.47
N HIS A 328 -3.26 15.22 14.45
CA HIS A 328 -4.11 15.20 15.64
C HIS A 328 -4.32 13.77 16.14
N GLN A 329 -4.59 12.81 15.24
CA GLN A 329 -4.70 11.40 15.62
C GLN A 329 -3.44 10.89 16.32
N ASP A 330 -2.26 11.19 15.79
CA ASP A 330 -0.99 10.77 16.37
C ASP A 330 -0.78 11.34 17.77
N LEU A 331 -1.07 12.63 17.95
CA LEU A 331 -1.00 13.31 19.26
C LEU A 331 -2.01 12.73 20.27
N ASP A 332 -3.23 12.42 19.83
CA ASP A 332 -4.24 11.79 20.66
C ASP A 332 -3.78 10.42 21.16
N TYR A 333 -3.16 9.61 20.29
CA TYR A 333 -2.62 8.31 20.69
C TYR A 333 -1.40 8.42 21.61
N ILE A 334 -0.57 9.44 21.45
CA ILE A 334 0.52 9.73 22.39
C ILE A 334 -0.06 10.03 23.79
N ASP A 335 -1.12 10.82 23.86
CA ASP A 335 -1.81 11.11 25.13
C ASP A 335 -2.52 9.87 25.71
N ILE A 336 -3.11 9.04 24.88
CA ILE A 336 -3.72 7.76 25.30
C ILE A 336 -2.64 6.86 25.93
N GLY A 337 -1.47 6.69 25.28
CA GLY A 337 -0.38 5.87 25.82
C GLY A 337 0.08 6.33 27.20
N ARG A 338 0.24 7.64 27.40
CA ARG A 338 0.56 8.20 28.73
C ARG A 338 -0.52 7.93 29.76
N LYS A 339 -1.81 8.09 29.39
CA LYS A 339 -2.95 7.88 30.31
C LYS A 339 -3.13 6.41 30.68
N GLU A 340 -2.76 5.49 29.78
CA GLU A 340 -2.79 4.06 30.04
C GLU A 340 -1.59 3.55 30.88
N GLY A 341 -0.63 4.43 31.17
CA GLY A 341 0.50 4.14 32.06
C GLY A 341 1.79 3.75 31.34
N ALA A 342 1.85 3.80 30.03
CA ALA A 342 3.11 3.65 29.30
C ALA A 342 4.03 4.86 29.51
N THR A 343 5.33 4.63 29.59
CA THR A 343 6.32 5.69 29.75
C THR A 343 6.77 6.20 28.39
N LEU A 344 6.57 7.49 28.09
CA LEU A 344 7.13 8.11 26.90
C LEU A 344 8.64 8.32 27.10
N ALA A 345 9.45 7.42 26.55
CA ALA A 345 10.89 7.44 26.67
C ALA A 345 11.56 8.43 25.70
N PHE A 346 10.93 8.74 24.57
CA PHE A 346 11.48 9.67 23.58
C PHE A 346 10.38 10.39 22.81
N GLY A 347 10.58 11.68 22.52
CA GLY A 347 9.88 12.47 21.52
C GLY A 347 8.39 12.71 21.76
N GLY A 348 7.61 12.58 20.68
CA GLY A 348 6.15 12.71 20.73
C GLY A 348 5.63 14.16 20.79
N ALA A 349 6.46 15.15 20.50
CA ALA A 349 6.07 16.54 20.44
C ALA A 349 5.94 17.02 18.99
N ARG A 350 4.96 17.90 18.74
CA ARG A 350 4.97 18.72 17.53
C ARG A 350 6.21 19.62 17.55
N ILE A 351 6.87 19.76 16.41
CA ILE A 351 8.06 20.58 16.25
C ILE A 351 7.86 21.64 15.19
N GLU A 352 8.44 22.81 15.44
CA GLU A 352 8.48 23.91 14.48
C GLU A 352 9.73 23.79 13.59
N ARG A 353 9.59 24.17 12.33
CA ARG A 353 10.66 24.23 11.32
C ARG A 353 10.60 25.57 10.59
N ASP A 354 11.48 25.75 9.61
CA ASP A 354 11.54 26.97 8.80
C ASP A 354 10.23 27.20 8.01
N THR A 355 9.46 26.13 7.75
CA THR A 355 8.17 26.16 7.09
C THR A 355 7.06 25.67 8.03
N HIS A 356 5.83 26.17 7.82
CA HIS A 356 4.64 25.72 8.53
C HIS A 356 4.20 24.36 7.99
N GLY A 357 4.62 23.27 8.64
CA GLY A 357 4.31 21.91 8.26
C GLY A 357 3.74 21.08 9.42
N PHE A 358 3.34 19.85 9.11
CA PHE A 358 2.80 18.90 10.08
C PHE A 358 3.90 18.04 10.70
N TYR A 359 4.91 18.68 11.30
CA TYR A 359 6.09 17.98 11.82
C TYR A 359 5.87 17.41 13.22
N LEU A 360 6.06 16.10 13.37
CA LEU A 360 5.95 15.37 14.61
C LEU A 360 7.25 14.63 14.91
N GLN A 361 7.77 14.79 16.10
CA GLN A 361 8.91 14.02 16.58
C GLN A 361 8.49 12.56 16.79
N PRO A 362 9.28 11.54 16.35
CA PRO A 362 9.02 10.15 16.66
C PRO A 362 8.75 9.92 18.14
N ALA A 363 7.74 9.14 18.47
CA ALA A 363 7.36 8.82 19.84
C ALA A 363 7.69 7.38 20.17
N LEU A 364 8.56 7.15 21.15
CA LEU A 364 8.88 5.82 21.67
C LEU A 364 8.34 5.66 23.08
N PHE A 365 7.43 4.72 23.27
CA PHE A 365 6.94 4.31 24.57
C PHE A 365 7.68 3.08 25.08
N THR A 366 7.92 3.03 26.39
CA THR A 366 8.38 1.85 27.15
C THR A 366 7.35 1.50 28.21
N GLU A 367 7.54 0.37 28.89
CA GLU A 367 6.61 -0.17 29.89
C GLU A 367 5.17 -0.31 29.34
N ALA A 368 5.04 -0.52 28.04
CA ALA A 368 3.76 -0.80 27.42
C ALA A 368 3.40 -2.27 27.56
N THR A 369 2.11 -2.54 27.70
CA THR A 369 1.56 -3.89 27.68
C THR A 369 0.80 -4.15 26.37
N ASN A 370 0.59 -5.41 26.01
CA ASN A 370 -0.03 -5.76 24.75
C ASN A 370 -1.54 -5.42 24.69
N ASP A 371 -2.19 -5.19 25.82
CA ASP A 371 -3.61 -4.82 25.94
C ASP A 371 -3.88 -3.31 25.84
N MET A 372 -2.87 -2.47 25.99
CA MET A 372 -3.00 -1.02 25.79
C MET A 372 -3.45 -0.68 24.37
N ARG A 373 -4.25 0.38 24.21
CA ARG A 373 -4.75 0.81 22.90
C ARG A 373 -3.63 1.14 21.93
N ILE A 374 -2.53 1.76 22.41
CA ILE A 374 -1.34 2.03 21.59
C ILE A 374 -0.67 0.75 21.07
N SER A 375 -0.95 -0.41 21.66
CA SER A 375 -0.46 -1.74 21.25
C SER A 375 -1.50 -2.53 20.45
N ARG A 376 -2.77 -2.17 20.47
CA ARG A 376 -3.88 -2.87 19.79
C ARG A 376 -4.38 -2.18 18.54
N GLU A 377 -4.41 -0.84 18.54
CA GLU A 377 -5.03 -0.05 17.48
C GLU A 377 -3.97 0.49 16.50
N GLU A 378 -4.32 0.59 15.24
CA GLU A 378 -3.46 1.18 14.22
C GLU A 378 -3.43 2.71 14.36
N ILE A 379 -2.25 3.27 14.59
CA ILE A 379 -2.03 4.72 14.74
C ILE A 379 -1.74 5.36 13.38
N PHE A 380 -0.93 4.69 12.57
CA PHE A 380 -0.50 5.09 11.24
C PHE A 380 0.38 6.36 11.22
N GLY A 381 1.18 6.54 12.28
CA GLY A 381 2.10 7.63 12.48
C GLY A 381 3.39 7.17 13.17
N PRO A 382 4.33 8.07 13.46
CA PRO A 382 5.66 7.75 14.00
C PRO A 382 5.61 7.44 15.51
N VAL A 383 4.76 6.48 15.90
CA VAL A 383 4.54 6.09 17.31
C VAL A 383 4.75 4.59 17.45
N ALA A 384 5.68 4.20 18.32
CA ALA A 384 5.97 2.81 18.63
C ALA A 384 6.02 2.56 20.15
N ALA A 385 5.67 1.32 20.54
CA ALA A 385 5.66 0.88 21.93
C ALA A 385 6.53 -0.35 22.11
N VAL A 386 7.39 -0.32 23.13
CA VAL A 386 8.23 -1.45 23.56
C VAL A 386 7.46 -2.24 24.60
N ILE A 387 7.31 -3.55 24.32
CA ILE A 387 6.67 -4.53 25.20
C ILE A 387 7.76 -5.50 25.67
N ARG A 388 7.99 -5.54 26.99
CA ARG A 388 8.96 -6.44 27.62
C ARG A 388 8.33 -7.83 27.76
N VAL A 389 9.06 -8.89 27.38
CA VAL A 389 8.66 -10.28 27.52
C VAL A 389 9.82 -11.09 28.08
N LYS A 390 9.51 -12.20 28.75
CA LYS A 390 10.52 -13.01 29.46
C LYS A 390 11.40 -13.84 28.50
N ASP A 391 10.80 -14.39 27.44
CA ASP A 391 11.46 -15.36 26.57
C ASP A 391 10.86 -15.39 25.14
N TYR A 392 11.40 -16.24 24.27
CA TYR A 392 10.94 -16.40 22.90
C TYR A 392 9.49 -16.88 22.78
N ASP A 393 9.04 -17.76 23.65
CA ASP A 393 7.69 -18.33 23.56
C ASP A 393 6.64 -17.26 23.87
N GLU A 394 6.87 -16.44 24.89
CA GLU A 394 6.04 -15.27 25.17
C GLU A 394 6.13 -14.21 24.07
N ALA A 395 7.32 -13.99 23.48
CA ALA A 395 7.49 -13.07 22.37
C ALA A 395 6.64 -13.47 21.15
N LEU A 396 6.67 -14.76 20.78
CA LEU A 396 5.86 -15.28 19.68
C LEU A 396 4.36 -15.20 19.97
N ALA A 397 3.95 -15.55 21.19
CA ALA A 397 2.55 -15.46 21.63
C ALA A 397 2.05 -14.01 21.56
N THR A 398 2.80 -13.07 22.10
CA THR A 398 2.50 -11.63 22.06
C THR A 398 2.49 -11.09 20.64
N ALA A 399 3.43 -11.52 19.78
CA ALA A 399 3.47 -11.11 18.37
C ALA A 399 2.19 -11.51 17.64
N ASN A 400 1.69 -12.71 17.88
CA ASN A 400 0.48 -13.26 17.27
C ASN A 400 -0.82 -12.75 17.89
N ASP A 401 -0.79 -12.27 19.14
CA ASP A 401 -1.97 -11.75 19.83
C ASP A 401 -2.34 -10.34 19.34
N THR A 402 -2.90 -10.31 18.17
CA THR A 402 -3.46 -9.11 17.50
C THR A 402 -4.53 -9.53 16.49
N ASN A 403 -5.45 -8.61 16.20
CA ASN A 403 -6.44 -8.80 15.14
C ASN A 403 -5.85 -8.64 13.72
N PHE A 404 -4.61 -8.19 13.61
CA PHE A 404 -3.90 -7.93 12.37
C PHE A 404 -2.86 -9.02 12.07
N GLY A 405 -2.37 -9.04 10.82
CA GLY A 405 -1.38 -10.02 10.40
C GLY A 405 -0.78 -9.68 9.04
N LEU A 406 -0.43 -8.40 8.79
CA LEU A 406 0.16 -8.00 7.52
C LEU A 406 1.63 -8.43 7.44
N SER A 407 2.47 -7.88 8.31
CA SER A 407 3.88 -8.24 8.39
C SER A 407 4.31 -8.49 9.84
N SER A 408 5.45 -9.15 10.02
CA SER A 408 6.13 -9.34 11.30
C SER A 408 7.63 -9.42 11.09
N GLY A 409 8.40 -9.04 12.10
CA GLY A 409 9.85 -9.13 12.09
C GLY A 409 10.41 -9.80 13.33
N ILE A 410 11.61 -10.39 13.20
CA ILE A 410 12.40 -10.89 14.31
C ILE A 410 13.88 -10.58 14.10
N ALA A 411 14.54 -10.10 15.14
CA ALA A 411 15.99 -9.98 15.24
C ALA A 411 16.55 -11.08 16.14
N THR A 412 17.39 -11.95 15.60
CA THR A 412 18.03 -13.08 16.30
C THR A 412 19.20 -13.60 15.48
N THR A 413 20.24 -14.12 16.14
CA THR A 413 21.32 -14.89 15.51
C THR A 413 21.05 -16.39 15.49
N SER A 414 19.99 -16.85 16.17
CA SER A 414 19.60 -18.25 16.23
C SER A 414 18.83 -18.70 14.99
N LEU A 415 19.42 -19.58 14.18
CA LEU A 415 18.74 -20.23 13.07
C LEU A 415 17.48 -20.99 13.53
N LYS A 416 17.51 -21.57 14.74
CA LYS A 416 16.36 -22.27 15.34
C LYS A 416 15.18 -21.31 15.51
N PHE A 417 15.39 -20.17 16.18
CA PHE A 417 14.33 -19.21 16.43
C PHE A 417 13.86 -18.52 15.13
N ALA A 418 14.77 -18.15 14.26
CA ALA A 418 14.44 -17.59 12.96
C ALA A 418 13.55 -18.53 12.13
N THR A 419 13.89 -19.83 12.07
CA THR A 419 13.12 -20.83 11.33
C THR A 419 11.76 -21.10 11.97
N HIS A 420 11.73 -21.20 13.31
CA HIS A 420 10.48 -21.42 14.04
C HIS A 420 9.53 -20.23 13.92
N PHE A 421 10.04 -19.00 14.04
CA PHE A 421 9.26 -17.78 13.91
C PHE A 421 8.63 -17.64 12.51
N LYS A 422 9.40 -17.90 11.44
CA LYS A 422 8.86 -17.87 10.05
C LYS A 422 7.69 -18.83 9.85
N ARG A 423 7.67 -19.97 10.54
CA ARG A 423 6.60 -20.97 10.41
C ARG A 423 5.40 -20.69 11.29
N ASN A 424 5.61 -20.06 12.45
CA ASN A 424 4.58 -19.91 13.49
C ASN A 424 4.06 -18.47 13.64
N SER A 425 4.68 -17.48 12.99
CA SER A 425 4.11 -16.14 12.90
C SER A 425 2.83 -16.15 12.08
N GLU A 426 1.78 -15.53 12.58
CA GLU A 426 0.47 -15.44 11.93
C GLU A 426 0.35 -14.25 10.97
N ALA A 427 1.46 -13.66 10.57
CA ALA A 427 1.52 -12.63 9.52
C ALA A 427 1.65 -13.24 8.12
N GLY A 428 1.28 -12.46 7.10
CA GLY A 428 1.44 -12.86 5.70
C GLY A 428 2.86 -12.72 5.18
N MET A 429 3.63 -11.78 5.76
CA MET A 429 5.03 -11.50 5.41
C MET A 429 5.87 -11.52 6.68
N VAL A 430 7.03 -12.20 6.63
CA VAL A 430 7.89 -12.39 7.80
C VAL A 430 9.33 -12.05 7.44
N MET A 431 9.94 -11.14 8.19
CA MET A 431 11.31 -10.67 8.03
C MET A 431 12.21 -11.16 9.17
N VAL A 432 13.43 -11.55 8.85
CA VAL A 432 14.44 -11.94 9.83
C VAL A 432 15.65 -11.03 9.67
N ASN A 433 16.00 -10.31 10.72
CA ASN A 433 17.10 -9.33 10.74
C ASN A 433 16.99 -8.24 9.66
N LEU A 434 15.76 -7.92 9.27
CA LEU A 434 15.43 -6.91 8.24
C LEU A 434 14.26 -6.06 8.73
N PRO A 435 14.15 -4.81 8.24
CA PRO A 435 12.94 -4.02 8.45
C PRO A 435 11.68 -4.74 7.93
N THR A 436 10.54 -4.50 8.57
CA THR A 436 9.23 -5.06 8.13
C THR A 436 8.67 -4.39 6.88
N ALA A 437 9.25 -3.28 6.45
CA ALA A 437 9.00 -2.62 5.17
C ALA A 437 10.01 -3.10 4.09
N GLY A 438 9.74 -2.81 2.81
CA GLY A 438 10.68 -3.11 1.73
C GLY A 438 10.44 -4.46 1.04
N VAL A 439 9.17 -4.80 0.80
CA VAL A 439 8.81 -6.00 0.02
C VAL A 439 9.11 -5.79 -1.46
N ASP A 440 9.71 -6.77 -2.11
CA ASP A 440 10.07 -6.73 -3.53
C ASP A 440 8.84 -6.71 -4.45
N PHE A 441 8.96 -6.08 -5.62
CA PHE A 441 7.85 -5.89 -6.57
C PHE A 441 7.36 -7.17 -7.26
N HIS A 442 8.20 -8.20 -7.33
CA HIS A 442 7.93 -9.45 -8.05
C HIS A 442 7.44 -10.60 -7.17
N VAL A 443 7.35 -10.37 -5.84
CA VAL A 443 6.86 -11.35 -4.87
C VAL A 443 5.46 -10.99 -4.38
N PRO A 444 4.68 -11.96 -3.87
CA PRO A 444 3.33 -11.70 -3.40
C PRO A 444 3.33 -10.79 -2.16
N PHE A 445 2.45 -9.80 -2.17
CA PHE A 445 2.16 -8.93 -1.04
C PHE A 445 0.80 -9.27 -0.44
N GLY A 446 0.69 -9.24 0.87
CA GLY A 446 -0.58 -9.36 1.59
C GLY A 446 -0.44 -10.06 2.93
N GLY A 447 -1.46 -9.90 3.75
CA GLY A 447 -1.52 -10.33 5.14
C GLY A 447 -2.45 -11.51 5.40
N ARG A 448 -2.80 -11.63 6.67
CA ARG A 448 -3.79 -12.55 7.24
C ARG A 448 -4.72 -11.77 8.17
N LYS A 449 -5.65 -12.45 8.81
CA LYS A 449 -6.60 -11.86 9.78
C LYS A 449 -7.32 -10.64 9.17
N ARG A 450 -7.40 -9.51 9.90
CA ARG A 450 -8.08 -8.30 9.41
C ARG A 450 -7.22 -7.42 8.49
N SER A 451 -5.97 -7.81 8.24
CA SER A 451 -5.09 -7.01 7.36
C SER A 451 -5.34 -7.24 5.88
N SER A 452 -5.82 -8.42 5.47
CA SER A 452 -6.04 -8.72 4.06
C SER A 452 -7.17 -9.71 3.86
N PHE A 453 -7.84 -9.61 2.71
CA PHE A 453 -8.82 -10.59 2.25
C PHE A 453 -8.71 -10.77 0.73
N GLY A 454 -8.81 -12.03 0.27
CA GLY A 454 -8.73 -12.39 -1.13
C GLY A 454 -7.31 -12.77 -1.59
N PRO A 455 -7.09 -12.91 -2.90
CA PRO A 455 -5.79 -13.25 -3.48
C PRO A 455 -4.71 -12.22 -3.15
N ARG A 456 -3.44 -12.65 -3.24
CA ARG A 456 -2.29 -11.76 -2.98
C ARG A 456 -2.12 -10.72 -4.09
N GLU A 457 -1.63 -9.54 -3.70
CA GLU A 457 -1.18 -8.52 -4.66
C GLU A 457 0.25 -8.80 -5.11
N GLN A 458 0.65 -8.17 -6.19
CA GLN A 458 2.00 -8.20 -6.78
C GLN A 458 2.48 -9.59 -7.23
N GLY A 459 3.59 -9.59 -7.94
CA GLY A 459 4.14 -10.80 -8.53
C GLY A 459 3.13 -11.54 -9.40
N ARG A 460 3.46 -12.74 -9.83
CA ARG A 460 2.56 -13.57 -10.66
C ARG A 460 1.27 -13.98 -9.95
N TYR A 461 1.22 -13.91 -8.62
CA TYR A 461 0.02 -14.25 -7.84
C TYR A 461 -1.14 -13.27 -8.05
N ALA A 462 -0.86 -12.05 -8.52
CA ALA A 462 -1.89 -11.09 -8.88
C ALA A 462 -2.85 -11.65 -9.95
N ALA A 463 -2.40 -12.56 -10.81
CA ALA A 463 -3.24 -13.23 -11.80
C ALA A 463 -4.49 -13.87 -11.18
N GLU A 464 -4.43 -14.36 -9.95
CA GLU A 464 -5.56 -14.99 -9.27
C GLU A 464 -6.72 -14.04 -8.99
N PHE A 465 -6.42 -12.76 -8.78
CA PHE A 465 -7.45 -11.74 -8.64
C PHE A 465 -7.97 -11.26 -10.01
N TYR A 466 -7.09 -10.94 -10.93
CA TYR A 466 -7.42 -10.28 -12.20
C TYR A 466 -7.88 -11.23 -13.30
N THR A 467 -7.95 -12.56 -13.04
CA THR A 467 -8.44 -13.55 -14.00
C THR A 467 -9.47 -14.49 -13.39
N SER A 468 -10.32 -15.03 -14.27
CA SER A 468 -11.22 -16.15 -13.96
C SER A 468 -10.78 -17.38 -14.75
N VAL A 469 -10.91 -18.54 -14.12
CA VAL A 469 -10.59 -19.83 -14.76
C VAL A 469 -11.81 -20.32 -15.52
N LYS A 470 -11.60 -20.73 -16.79
CA LYS A 470 -12.60 -21.40 -17.63
C LYS A 470 -12.11 -22.79 -17.99
N THR A 471 -12.98 -23.79 -17.86
CA THR A 471 -12.74 -25.16 -18.31
C THR A 471 -13.58 -25.45 -19.54
N ALA A 472 -12.93 -25.87 -20.63
CA ALA A 472 -13.57 -26.24 -21.87
C ALA A 472 -13.33 -27.72 -22.17
N TYR A 473 -14.36 -28.42 -22.62
CA TYR A 473 -14.31 -29.83 -23.07
C TYR A 473 -14.57 -29.89 -24.54
N THR A 474 -13.74 -30.64 -25.26
CA THR A 474 -13.91 -30.89 -26.70
C THR A 474 -13.93 -32.36 -26.96
N SER A 475 -14.99 -32.87 -27.63
CA SER A 475 -15.04 -34.19 -28.22
C SER A 475 -14.72 -34.06 -29.71
N ALA A 476 -13.84 -34.91 -30.23
CA ALA A 476 -13.48 -34.97 -31.66
C ALA A 476 -14.57 -35.68 -32.46
#